data_cd4b440c18fd8d51c4cee49cda0e8d90
#
_entry.id   cd4b440c18fd8d51c4cee49cda0e8d90
#
_cell.length_a   1.000
_cell.length_b   1.000
_cell.length_c   1.000
_cell.angle_alpha   90.00
_cell.angle_beta   90.00
_cell.angle_gamma   90.00
#
_symmetry.space_group_name_H-M   'P 1'
#
loop_
_entity.id
_entity.type
_entity.pdbx_description
1 polymer ?
#
loop_
_entity_poly.entity_id
_entity_poly.type
_entity_poly.pdbx_seq_one_letter_code
_entity_poly.pdbx_strand_id
1 'polypeptide(L)'
;MNSRERLLIALDGGEPDRVPCALNFYHVDLESLTPPGQYRPDLVDVDFVEFPLSPEEKALERMASPFSPDTRLGSAAQVATYARWGYCPQTPEYRSPLAHARSLDDLRDFPFPEVSGPYHAEGLARQVQDLHARGLAAGGNLPHLGGELFEAAWRLRGLESFLLDLLERPAWAHFLLDRLADLARRNAETLARAGVDVLALDDDVGMPGTMIIGPATWREFFKPRLATIIQAARAIQPDLRILYHSDGYFEPIVGDLMEIGVNAINPLQPDHMDAARIRKLFGPRLALWGTVGHQTTFSFATPDAIRREVRQRIETLGRAGLVLCPAYDIDEPDIPWENIAAFLEAVKEYG
;
A
#
# COMPACT_ATOMS: atom_id res chain seq x y z
N MET A 1 4.18 -18.55 19.39
CA MET A 1 4.11 -18.12 17.98
C MET A 1 4.90 -16.83 17.86
N ASN A 2 5.77 -16.68 16.85
CA ASN A 2 6.43 -15.39 16.58
C ASN A 2 5.52 -14.48 15.74
N SER A 3 5.93 -13.21 15.55
CA SER A 3 5.13 -12.22 14.82
C SER A 3 4.89 -12.61 13.37
N ARG A 4 5.92 -13.13 12.68
CA ARG A 4 5.82 -13.58 11.29
C ARG A 4 4.82 -14.73 11.13
N GLU A 5 4.90 -15.76 11.97
CA GLU A 5 3.97 -16.91 11.95
C GLU A 5 2.52 -16.44 12.18
N ARG A 6 2.33 -15.51 13.12
CA ARG A 6 1.02 -14.95 13.47
C ARG A 6 0.38 -14.23 12.29
N LEU A 7 1.13 -13.36 11.62
CA LEU A 7 0.63 -12.65 10.45
C LEU A 7 0.28 -13.61 9.32
N LEU A 8 1.15 -14.56 9.00
CA LEU A 8 0.91 -15.52 7.90
C LEU A 8 -0.33 -16.36 8.14
N ILE A 9 -0.56 -16.83 9.37
CA ILE A 9 -1.78 -17.56 9.74
C ILE A 9 -3.02 -16.70 9.50
N ALA A 10 -3.00 -15.42 9.91
CA ALA A 10 -4.12 -14.52 9.68
C ALA A 10 -4.36 -14.29 8.19
N LEU A 11 -3.31 -14.06 7.39
CA LEU A 11 -3.43 -13.84 5.94
C LEU A 11 -3.91 -15.10 5.18
N ASP A 12 -3.70 -16.28 5.75
CA ASP A 12 -4.24 -17.54 5.22
C ASP A 12 -5.66 -17.84 5.73
N GLY A 13 -6.29 -16.90 6.44
CA GLY A 13 -7.64 -17.02 6.98
C GLY A 13 -7.74 -17.87 8.25
N GLY A 14 -6.60 -18.24 8.85
CA GLY A 14 -6.53 -18.97 10.12
C GLY A 14 -6.70 -18.06 11.34
N GLU A 15 -6.82 -18.69 12.51
CA GLU A 15 -6.90 -18.02 13.81
C GLU A 15 -5.54 -18.09 14.52
N PRO A 16 -4.81 -16.98 14.65
CA PRO A 16 -3.53 -16.93 15.38
C PRO A 16 -3.74 -16.91 16.91
N ASP A 17 -2.64 -17.02 17.66
CA ASP A 17 -2.64 -16.91 19.13
C ASP A 17 -3.16 -15.55 19.64
N ARG A 18 -2.94 -14.48 18.87
CA ARG A 18 -3.59 -13.16 18.98
C ARG A 18 -3.75 -12.55 17.60
N VAL A 19 -4.60 -11.54 17.47
CA VAL A 19 -4.72 -10.77 16.22
C VAL A 19 -3.39 -10.05 15.96
N PRO A 20 -2.81 -10.17 14.74
CA PRO A 20 -1.62 -9.44 14.39
C PRO A 20 -1.87 -7.94 14.27
N CYS A 21 -0.83 -7.15 14.56
CA CYS A 21 -0.81 -5.71 14.53
C CYS A 21 0.13 -5.20 13.43
N ALA A 22 -0.38 -4.28 12.62
CA ALA A 22 0.41 -3.46 11.70
C ALA A 22 0.15 -1.98 11.97
N LEU A 23 1.03 -1.11 11.50
CA LEU A 23 0.85 0.33 11.60
C LEU A 23 0.46 0.95 10.26
N ASN A 24 0.89 0.33 9.17
CA ASN A 24 0.53 0.71 7.82
C ASN A 24 0.75 -0.49 6.87
N PHE A 25 0.72 -0.25 5.56
CA PHE A 25 1.09 -1.18 4.49
C PHE A 25 2.40 -0.77 3.79
N TYR A 26 3.14 0.18 4.39
CA TYR A 26 4.49 0.60 4.04
C TYR A 26 5.34 0.75 5.32
N HIS A 27 6.65 1.03 5.16
CA HIS A 27 7.53 1.25 6.30
C HIS A 27 7.15 2.51 7.08
N VAL A 28 6.96 2.34 8.39
CA VAL A 28 6.75 3.44 9.33
C VAL A 28 7.91 3.45 10.33
N ASP A 29 8.67 4.52 10.36
CA ASP A 29 9.72 4.71 11.36
C ASP A 29 9.11 4.96 12.75
N LEU A 30 8.65 3.86 13.36
CA LEU A 30 8.02 3.90 14.69
C LEU A 30 8.97 4.46 15.76
N GLU A 31 10.30 4.26 15.60
CA GLU A 31 11.27 4.79 16.57
C GLU A 31 11.29 6.32 16.55
N SER A 32 11.24 6.92 15.37
CA SER A 32 11.20 8.39 15.22
C SER A 32 9.89 9.02 15.72
N LEU A 33 8.77 8.27 15.63
CA LEU A 33 7.45 8.72 16.10
C LEU A 33 7.30 8.57 17.62
N THR A 34 8.15 7.76 18.25
CA THR A 34 8.00 7.39 19.66
C THR A 34 8.75 8.38 20.56
N PRO A 35 8.14 8.91 21.63
CA PRO A 35 8.86 9.68 22.63
C PRO A 35 10.02 8.88 23.25
N PRO A 36 11.14 9.53 23.62
CA PRO A 36 12.30 8.86 24.17
C PRO A 36 11.97 7.90 25.32
N GLY A 37 12.43 6.65 25.21
CA GLY A 37 12.25 5.62 26.24
C GLY A 37 10.90 4.87 26.20
N GLN A 38 10.04 5.16 25.22
CA GLN A 38 8.74 4.52 25.08
C GLN A 38 8.67 3.56 23.87
N TYR A 39 9.74 3.44 23.09
CA TYR A 39 9.77 2.57 21.92
C TYR A 39 9.54 1.10 22.26
N ARG A 40 8.56 0.49 21.58
CA ARG A 40 8.11 -0.87 21.81
C ARG A 40 7.96 -1.65 20.50
N PRO A 41 9.09 -2.11 19.91
CA PRO A 41 9.08 -2.84 18.63
C PRO A 41 8.38 -4.20 18.71
N ASP A 42 8.17 -4.74 19.91
CA ASP A 42 7.47 -6.00 20.16
C ASP A 42 5.94 -5.92 19.98
N LEU A 43 5.41 -4.75 19.71
CA LEU A 43 3.97 -4.54 19.55
C LEU A 43 3.49 -4.66 18.10
N VAL A 44 4.37 -4.66 17.12
CA VAL A 44 4.04 -4.85 15.70
C VAL A 44 4.46 -6.23 15.21
N ASP A 45 3.75 -6.78 14.23
CA ASP A 45 3.99 -8.13 13.69
C ASP A 45 4.60 -8.11 12.28
N VAL A 46 4.64 -6.96 11.65
CA VAL A 46 5.16 -6.76 10.29
C VAL A 46 5.83 -5.40 10.18
N ASP A 47 6.86 -5.34 9.34
CA ASP A 47 7.43 -4.11 8.84
C ASP A 47 7.69 -4.24 7.33
N PHE A 48 7.81 -3.14 6.63
CA PHE A 48 7.95 -3.12 5.18
C PHE A 48 9.36 -2.75 4.77
N VAL A 49 9.87 -3.47 3.75
CA VAL A 49 11.16 -3.15 3.16
C VAL A 49 10.99 -2.06 2.10
N GLU A 50 11.96 -1.18 2.02
CA GLU A 50 12.01 -0.12 1.03
C GLU A 50 13.11 -0.39 0.00
N PHE A 51 12.83 -0.05 -1.26
CA PHE A 51 13.86 -0.06 -2.29
C PHE A 51 14.98 0.91 -1.91
N PRO A 52 16.22 0.43 -1.69
CA PRO A 52 17.30 1.30 -1.26
C PRO A 52 17.64 2.29 -2.36
N LEU A 53 17.85 3.56 -2.00
CA LEU A 53 18.27 4.56 -2.96
C LEU A 53 19.70 4.31 -3.45
N SER A 54 19.88 4.26 -4.77
CA SER A 54 21.20 4.29 -5.38
C SER A 54 21.90 5.64 -5.10
N PRO A 55 23.23 5.75 -5.31
CA PRO A 55 23.93 7.04 -5.17
C PRO A 55 23.36 8.15 -6.04
N GLU A 56 22.88 7.80 -7.24
CA GLU A 56 22.25 8.73 -8.19
C GLU A 56 20.89 9.18 -7.67
N GLU A 57 20.08 8.27 -7.13
CA GLU A 57 18.78 8.57 -6.55
C GLU A 57 18.89 9.44 -5.30
N LYS A 58 19.90 9.20 -4.45
CA LYS A 58 20.22 10.08 -3.31
C LYS A 58 20.64 11.48 -3.74
N ALA A 59 21.26 11.62 -4.91
CA ALA A 59 21.57 12.93 -5.47
C ALA A 59 20.29 13.65 -5.93
N LEU A 60 19.36 12.93 -6.57
CA LEU A 60 18.04 13.47 -6.98
C LEU A 60 17.19 13.88 -5.76
N GLU A 61 17.19 13.09 -4.71
CA GLU A 61 16.54 13.42 -3.44
C GLU A 61 17.05 14.76 -2.87
N ARG A 62 18.38 14.96 -2.84
CA ARG A 62 18.96 16.22 -2.35
C ARG A 62 18.61 17.42 -3.23
N MET A 63 18.41 17.20 -4.52
CA MET A 63 17.98 18.25 -5.46
C MET A 63 16.48 18.57 -5.33
N ALA A 64 15.67 17.56 -4.97
CA ALA A 64 14.25 17.73 -4.72
C ALA A 64 13.94 18.27 -3.31
N SER A 65 14.89 18.21 -2.38
CA SER A 65 14.80 18.65 -0.98
C SER A 65 14.59 20.17 -0.74
N PRO A 66 14.71 21.11 -1.72
CA PRO A 66 14.28 22.49 -1.50
C PRO A 66 12.75 22.65 -1.42
N PHE A 67 12.01 21.58 -1.65
CA PHE A 67 10.55 21.60 -1.58
C PHE A 67 10.10 21.51 -0.12
N SER A 68 9.74 22.63 0.42
CA SER A 68 9.12 22.97 1.71
C SER A 68 9.23 21.92 2.85
N PRO A 69 9.76 22.33 4.03
CA PRO A 69 9.75 21.48 5.23
C PRO A 69 8.34 21.14 5.75
N ASP A 70 7.30 21.79 5.21
CA ASP A 70 5.93 21.65 5.69
C ASP A 70 5.09 20.62 4.89
N THR A 71 5.62 20.05 3.83
CA THR A 71 4.96 18.97 3.08
C THR A 71 5.72 17.67 3.27
N ARG A 72 5.16 16.76 4.02
CA ARG A 72 5.65 15.39 4.13
C ARG A 72 5.35 14.66 2.82
N LEU A 73 6.30 14.67 1.93
CA LEU A 73 6.27 13.89 0.70
C LEU A 73 6.79 12.47 0.98
N GLY A 74 6.12 11.69 1.77
CA GLY A 74 6.49 10.30 1.98
C GLY A 74 7.97 10.05 2.33
N SER A 75 8.43 8.83 2.16
CA SER A 75 9.82 8.46 2.37
C SER A 75 10.77 9.08 1.33
N ALA A 76 12.06 9.15 1.65
CA ALA A 76 13.10 9.57 0.71
C ALA A 76 13.07 8.79 -0.61
N ALA A 77 12.73 7.50 -0.56
CA ALA A 77 12.55 6.63 -1.71
C ALA A 77 11.38 7.10 -2.61
N GLN A 78 10.28 7.50 -2.01
CA GLN A 78 9.11 8.01 -2.73
C GLN A 78 9.41 9.34 -3.43
N VAL A 79 10.10 10.27 -2.76
CA VAL A 79 10.53 11.54 -3.36
C VAL A 79 11.45 11.31 -4.55
N ALA A 80 12.43 10.43 -4.42
CA ALA A 80 13.33 10.07 -5.52
C ALA A 80 12.58 9.41 -6.68
N THR A 81 11.61 8.55 -6.39
CA THR A 81 10.73 7.95 -7.40
C THR A 81 9.97 9.03 -8.15
N TYR A 82 9.33 9.95 -7.48
CA TYR A 82 8.60 11.05 -8.11
C TYR A 82 9.50 11.92 -9.00
N ALA A 83 10.71 12.25 -8.52
CA ALA A 83 11.67 13.02 -9.32
C ALA A 83 12.09 12.29 -10.61
N ARG A 84 12.27 10.96 -10.57
CA ARG A 84 12.58 10.14 -11.77
C ARG A 84 11.45 10.14 -12.79
N TRP A 85 10.19 10.27 -12.35
CA TRP A 85 9.04 10.40 -13.21
C TRP A 85 8.84 11.83 -13.76
N GLY A 86 9.68 12.76 -13.38
CA GLY A 86 9.48 14.18 -13.69
C GLY A 86 8.25 14.79 -12.99
N TYR A 87 7.78 14.14 -11.93
CA TYR A 87 6.64 14.56 -11.15
C TYR A 87 7.08 15.42 -9.96
N CYS A 88 6.51 16.62 -9.84
CA CYS A 88 6.75 17.49 -8.70
C CYS A 88 5.40 18.03 -8.19
N PRO A 89 4.83 17.43 -7.12
CA PRO A 89 3.50 17.79 -6.63
C PRO A 89 3.43 19.18 -6.00
N GLN A 90 4.56 19.82 -5.72
CA GLN A 90 4.65 21.04 -4.92
C GLN A 90 4.79 22.32 -5.71
N THR A 91 4.87 22.26 -7.04
CA THR A 91 4.90 23.49 -7.83
C THR A 91 3.48 23.95 -8.13
N PRO A 92 3.18 25.27 -8.05
CA PRO A 92 1.90 25.82 -8.51
C PRO A 92 1.63 25.52 -10.00
N GLU A 93 2.67 25.15 -10.74
CA GLU A 93 2.65 24.78 -12.14
C GLU A 93 2.67 23.26 -12.35
N TYR A 94 2.30 22.46 -11.32
CA TYR A 94 2.27 21.01 -11.45
C TYR A 94 1.60 20.62 -12.77
N ARG A 95 2.37 19.99 -13.62
CA ARG A 95 1.89 19.45 -14.90
C ARG A 95 2.27 18.00 -14.99
N SER A 96 1.25 17.18 -15.20
CA SER A 96 1.47 15.80 -15.61
C SER A 96 2.34 15.79 -16.87
N PRO A 97 3.47 15.08 -16.88
CA PRO A 97 4.44 15.16 -17.98
C PRO A 97 3.86 14.80 -19.36
N LEU A 98 2.81 13.97 -19.37
CA LEU A 98 2.09 13.57 -20.59
C LEU A 98 0.77 14.34 -20.81
N ALA A 99 0.46 15.39 -20.04
CA ALA A 99 -0.80 16.15 -20.17
C ALA A 99 -1.01 16.73 -21.58
N HIS A 100 0.07 17.07 -22.25
CA HIS A 100 0.04 17.69 -23.59
C HIS A 100 0.29 16.72 -24.74
N ALA A 101 0.37 15.40 -24.47
CA ALA A 101 0.49 14.39 -25.52
C ALA A 101 -0.69 14.47 -26.50
N ARG A 102 -0.38 14.52 -27.79
CA ARG A 102 -1.35 14.65 -28.90
C ARG A 102 -1.40 13.42 -29.80
N SER A 103 -0.45 12.52 -29.65
CA SER A 103 -0.32 11.29 -30.42
C SER A 103 0.09 10.14 -29.51
N LEU A 104 -0.11 8.91 -29.96
CA LEU A 104 0.39 7.72 -29.26
C LEU A 104 1.93 7.69 -29.25
N ASP A 105 2.59 8.32 -30.22
CA ASP A 105 4.03 8.40 -30.29
C ASP A 105 4.59 9.29 -29.16
N ASP A 106 3.87 10.35 -28.78
CA ASP A 106 4.28 11.17 -27.62
C ASP A 106 4.33 10.35 -26.32
N LEU A 107 3.43 9.35 -26.18
CA LEU A 107 3.47 8.42 -25.04
C LEU A 107 4.61 7.40 -25.19
N ARG A 108 4.92 6.95 -26.40
CA ARG A 108 6.00 5.99 -26.66
C ARG A 108 7.37 6.59 -26.42
N ASP A 109 7.54 7.86 -26.75
CA ASP A 109 8.80 8.59 -26.63
C ASP A 109 9.05 9.08 -25.18
N PHE A 110 8.06 8.94 -24.27
CA PHE A 110 8.24 9.31 -22.86
C PHE A 110 9.30 8.43 -22.19
N PRO A 111 10.29 9.02 -21.51
CA PRO A 111 11.36 8.27 -20.84
C PRO A 111 10.87 7.65 -19.52
N PHE A 112 10.15 6.55 -19.62
CA PHE A 112 9.73 5.80 -18.41
C PHE A 112 10.96 5.41 -17.59
N PRO A 113 10.87 5.43 -16.23
CA PRO A 113 11.96 5.04 -15.38
C PRO A 113 12.36 3.60 -15.61
N GLU A 114 13.65 3.30 -15.39
CA GLU A 114 14.17 1.95 -15.48
C GLU A 114 13.73 1.12 -14.27
N VAL A 115 13.65 -0.17 -14.49
CA VAL A 115 13.40 -1.17 -13.43
C VAL A 115 14.58 -1.20 -12.46
N SER A 116 14.28 -1.51 -11.20
CA SER A 116 15.28 -1.71 -10.15
C SER A 116 16.37 -2.70 -10.55
N GLY A 117 17.61 -2.28 -10.39
CA GLY A 117 18.79 -3.08 -10.75
C GLY A 117 19.27 -4.00 -9.60
N PRO A 118 20.44 -4.70 -9.80
CA PRO A 118 21.01 -5.61 -8.81
C PRO A 118 21.26 -4.96 -7.43
N TYR A 119 21.65 -3.69 -7.40
CA TYR A 119 21.84 -2.93 -6.16
C TYR A 119 20.60 -2.96 -5.27
N HIS A 120 19.42 -2.75 -5.86
CA HIS A 120 18.16 -2.76 -5.14
C HIS A 120 17.82 -4.17 -4.63
N ALA A 121 18.02 -5.20 -5.45
CA ALA A 121 17.73 -6.58 -5.06
C ALA A 121 18.54 -7.06 -3.85
N GLU A 122 19.85 -6.73 -3.80
CA GLU A 122 20.70 -7.08 -2.66
C GLU A 122 20.31 -6.31 -1.38
N GLY A 123 19.94 -5.03 -1.53
CA GLY A 123 19.50 -4.20 -0.42
C GLY A 123 18.20 -4.71 0.19
N LEU A 124 17.21 -5.05 -0.65
CA LEU A 124 15.95 -5.64 -0.23
C LEU A 124 16.15 -6.98 0.48
N ALA A 125 16.98 -7.88 -0.08
CA ALA A 125 17.24 -9.18 0.53
C ALA A 125 17.86 -9.06 1.93
N ARG A 126 18.74 -8.08 2.16
CA ARG A 126 19.30 -7.81 3.50
C ARG A 126 18.21 -7.33 4.47
N GLN A 127 17.38 -6.39 4.07
CA GLN A 127 16.27 -5.89 4.92
C GLN A 127 15.30 -7.03 5.30
N VAL A 128 14.92 -7.88 4.34
CA VAL A 128 14.08 -9.06 4.62
C VAL A 128 14.73 -9.98 5.63
N GLN A 129 16.03 -10.28 5.49
CA GLN A 129 16.78 -11.14 6.43
C GLN A 129 16.81 -10.53 7.84
N ASP A 130 16.98 -9.22 7.95
CA ASP A 130 17.01 -8.52 9.23
C ASP A 130 15.64 -8.57 9.92
N LEU A 131 14.54 -8.37 9.18
CA LEU A 131 13.18 -8.50 9.72
C LEU A 131 12.89 -9.94 10.17
N HIS A 132 13.22 -10.92 9.36
CA HIS A 132 13.04 -12.34 9.73
C HIS A 132 13.90 -12.74 10.94
N ALA A 133 15.12 -12.21 11.08
CA ALA A 133 15.97 -12.46 12.26
C ALA A 133 15.34 -11.88 13.54
N ARG A 134 14.56 -10.81 13.44
CA ARG A 134 13.76 -10.22 14.52
C ARG A 134 12.44 -10.95 14.75
N GLY A 135 12.09 -11.96 13.94
CA GLY A 135 10.83 -12.69 13.99
C GLY A 135 9.63 -11.92 13.44
N LEU A 136 9.86 -10.81 12.74
CA LEU A 136 8.83 -10.02 12.06
C LEU A 136 8.55 -10.56 10.66
N ALA A 137 7.34 -10.36 10.17
CA ALA A 137 7.05 -10.52 8.76
C ALA A 137 7.62 -9.35 7.94
N ALA A 138 8.04 -9.65 6.72
CA ALA A 138 8.55 -8.67 5.78
C ALA A 138 7.49 -8.37 4.71
N GLY A 139 6.95 -7.16 4.70
CA GLY A 139 6.16 -6.63 3.61
C GLY A 139 7.04 -5.91 2.59
N GLY A 140 6.55 -5.73 1.38
CA GLY A 140 7.23 -4.93 0.37
C GLY A 140 6.24 -4.23 -0.56
N ASN A 141 6.49 -2.93 -0.81
CA ASN A 141 5.76 -2.11 -1.77
C ASN A 141 6.59 -1.91 -3.02
N LEU A 142 5.89 -1.70 -4.13
CA LEU A 142 6.53 -1.35 -5.39
C LEU A 142 6.92 0.15 -5.41
N PRO A 143 8.01 0.52 -6.09
CA PRO A 143 8.23 1.92 -6.44
C PRO A 143 7.15 2.38 -7.43
N HIS A 144 6.28 3.26 -7.01
CA HIS A 144 5.14 3.73 -7.80
C HIS A 144 4.94 5.25 -7.68
N LEU A 145 4.01 5.80 -8.43
CA LEU A 145 3.67 7.22 -8.46
C LEU A 145 2.29 7.44 -7.79
N GLY A 146 2.21 7.17 -6.49
CA GLY A 146 0.98 7.16 -5.70
C GLY A 146 0.27 5.81 -5.72
N GLY A 147 0.33 5.07 -6.82
CA GLY A 147 -0.16 3.72 -7.05
C GLY A 147 0.49 3.13 -8.28
N GLU A 148 0.29 1.84 -8.55
CA GLU A 148 0.98 1.17 -9.67
C GLU A 148 0.37 1.47 -11.02
N LEU A 149 -0.95 1.58 -11.12
CA LEU A 149 -1.65 1.65 -12.40
C LEU A 149 -2.51 2.90 -12.55
N PHE A 150 -3.63 2.99 -11.84
CA PHE A 150 -4.60 4.08 -12.00
C PHE A 150 -3.99 5.42 -11.60
N GLU A 151 -3.43 5.49 -10.40
CA GLU A 151 -2.85 6.73 -9.91
C GLU A 151 -1.61 7.14 -10.71
N ALA A 152 -0.69 6.21 -10.99
CA ALA A 152 0.46 6.51 -11.84
C ALA A 152 0.03 6.99 -13.23
N ALA A 153 -0.98 6.37 -13.84
CA ALA A 153 -1.48 6.77 -15.14
C ALA A 153 -2.06 8.19 -15.14
N TRP A 154 -2.93 8.52 -14.19
CA TRP A 154 -3.50 9.86 -14.15
C TRP A 154 -2.50 10.93 -13.69
N ARG A 155 -1.55 10.59 -12.83
CA ARG A 155 -0.47 11.53 -12.46
C ARG A 155 0.42 11.85 -13.65
N LEU A 156 0.71 10.89 -14.51
CA LEU A 156 1.46 11.12 -15.74
C LEU A 156 0.65 11.86 -16.81
N ARG A 157 -0.60 11.48 -17.01
CA ARG A 157 -1.43 11.92 -18.13
C ARG A 157 -2.31 13.15 -17.81
N GLY A 158 -2.55 13.42 -16.53
CA GLY A 158 -3.61 14.29 -16.02
C GLY A 158 -4.92 13.52 -15.85
N LEU A 159 -5.60 13.70 -14.70
CA LEU A 159 -6.78 12.92 -14.35
C LEU A 159 -7.89 12.97 -15.42
N GLU A 160 -8.28 14.18 -15.84
CA GLU A 160 -9.31 14.38 -16.88
C GLU A 160 -8.91 13.71 -18.18
N SER A 161 -7.66 13.94 -18.63
CA SER A 161 -7.16 13.36 -19.89
C SER A 161 -7.12 11.83 -19.84
N PHE A 162 -6.72 11.25 -18.72
CA PHE A 162 -6.68 9.81 -18.56
C PHE A 162 -8.08 9.18 -18.50
N LEU A 163 -9.02 9.81 -17.81
CA LEU A 163 -10.42 9.36 -17.79
C LEU A 163 -11.04 9.42 -19.19
N LEU A 164 -10.74 10.46 -19.98
CA LEU A 164 -11.13 10.54 -21.38
C LEU A 164 -10.44 9.47 -22.25
N ASP A 165 -9.17 9.17 -21.99
CA ASP A 165 -8.46 8.11 -22.72
C ASP A 165 -9.10 6.73 -22.47
N LEU A 166 -9.57 6.44 -21.26
CA LEU A 166 -10.31 5.19 -20.97
C LEU A 166 -11.60 5.05 -21.78
N LEU A 167 -12.26 6.17 -22.10
CA LEU A 167 -13.57 6.19 -22.78
C LEU A 167 -13.46 6.35 -24.30
N GLU A 168 -12.60 7.27 -24.75
CA GLU A 168 -12.57 7.73 -26.15
C GLU A 168 -11.33 7.27 -26.90
N ARG A 169 -10.24 6.97 -26.19
CA ARG A 169 -8.94 6.60 -26.76
C ARG A 169 -8.36 5.37 -26.09
N PRO A 170 -9.07 4.23 -26.04
CA PRO A 170 -8.66 3.05 -25.27
C PRO A 170 -7.25 2.54 -25.61
N ALA A 171 -6.80 2.74 -26.86
CA ALA A 171 -5.44 2.37 -27.25
C ALA A 171 -4.35 3.16 -26.50
N TRP A 172 -4.62 4.42 -26.11
CA TRP A 172 -3.71 5.23 -25.31
C TRP A 172 -3.67 4.74 -23.86
N ALA A 173 -4.86 4.51 -23.29
CA ALA A 173 -4.98 3.97 -21.95
C ALA A 173 -4.31 2.59 -21.85
N HIS A 174 -4.55 1.68 -22.79
CA HIS A 174 -3.89 0.38 -22.83
C HIS A 174 -2.37 0.51 -22.91
N PHE A 175 -1.85 1.35 -23.81
CA PHE A 175 -0.40 1.54 -23.95
C PHE A 175 0.24 2.02 -22.63
N LEU A 176 -0.33 3.07 -22.03
CA LEU A 176 0.19 3.64 -20.77
C LEU A 176 0.15 2.61 -19.64
N LEU A 177 -0.99 1.97 -19.45
CA LEU A 177 -1.16 0.95 -18.42
C LEU A 177 -0.29 -0.30 -18.65
N ASP A 178 -0.04 -0.72 -19.89
CA ASP A 178 0.86 -1.83 -20.19
C ASP A 178 2.32 -1.50 -19.82
N ARG A 179 2.75 -0.25 -20.03
CA ARG A 179 4.08 0.20 -19.61
C ARG A 179 4.23 0.23 -18.09
N LEU A 180 3.21 0.75 -17.40
CA LEU A 180 3.18 0.77 -15.94
C LEU A 180 3.15 -0.64 -15.35
N ALA A 181 2.31 -1.52 -15.90
CA ALA A 181 2.21 -2.91 -15.47
C ALA A 181 3.53 -3.69 -15.67
N ASP A 182 4.27 -3.44 -16.76
CA ASP A 182 5.57 -4.09 -16.97
C ASP A 182 6.60 -3.65 -15.92
N LEU A 183 6.62 -2.37 -15.56
CA LEU A 183 7.47 -1.84 -14.49
C LEU A 183 7.10 -2.45 -13.13
N ALA A 184 5.81 -2.42 -12.78
CA ALA A 184 5.30 -3.00 -11.54
C ALA A 184 5.60 -4.49 -11.45
N ARG A 185 5.39 -5.26 -12.54
CA ARG A 185 5.68 -6.69 -12.62
C ARG A 185 7.14 -7.00 -12.31
N ARG A 186 8.08 -6.28 -12.92
CA ARG A 186 9.52 -6.53 -12.70
C ARG A 186 9.96 -6.18 -11.28
N ASN A 187 9.41 -5.10 -10.70
CA ASN A 187 9.68 -4.75 -9.31
C ASN A 187 9.07 -5.77 -8.35
N ALA A 188 7.85 -6.27 -8.62
CA ALA A 188 7.23 -7.35 -7.87
C ALA A 188 8.05 -8.66 -7.90
N GLU A 189 8.61 -9.01 -9.07
CA GLU A 189 9.56 -10.12 -9.19
C GLU A 189 10.82 -9.91 -8.33
N THR A 190 11.31 -8.67 -8.22
CA THR A 190 12.48 -8.34 -7.39
C THR A 190 12.18 -8.53 -5.91
N LEU A 191 11.01 -8.05 -5.43
CA LEU A 191 10.55 -8.28 -4.06
C LEU A 191 10.34 -9.76 -3.76
N ALA A 192 9.73 -10.51 -4.68
CA ALA A 192 9.56 -11.96 -4.52
C ALA A 192 10.90 -12.69 -4.41
N ARG A 193 11.92 -12.32 -5.21
CA ARG A 193 13.28 -12.88 -5.10
C ARG A 193 13.97 -12.49 -3.79
N ALA A 194 13.66 -11.31 -3.23
CA ALA A 194 14.17 -10.89 -1.93
C ALA A 194 13.56 -11.70 -0.77
N GLY A 195 12.41 -12.35 -1.00
CA GLY A 195 11.76 -13.23 -0.02
C GLY A 195 10.80 -12.51 0.91
N VAL A 196 10.14 -11.43 0.46
CA VAL A 196 9.10 -10.77 1.25
C VAL A 196 7.94 -11.72 1.51
N ASP A 197 7.30 -11.63 2.67
CA ASP A 197 6.14 -12.44 3.03
C ASP A 197 4.84 -11.90 2.40
N VAL A 198 4.78 -10.59 2.23
CA VAL A 198 3.62 -9.87 1.70
C VAL A 198 4.07 -8.92 0.61
N LEU A 199 3.45 -9.00 -0.56
CA LEU A 199 3.55 -7.99 -1.61
C LEU A 199 2.34 -7.06 -1.49
N ALA A 200 2.56 -5.80 -1.21
CA ALA A 200 1.53 -4.78 -1.24
C ALA A 200 1.46 -4.14 -2.63
N LEU A 201 0.25 -4.12 -3.19
CA LEU A 201 -0.13 -3.41 -4.39
C LEU A 201 -1.02 -2.25 -3.98
N ASP A 202 -0.76 -1.07 -4.54
CA ASP A 202 -1.40 0.17 -4.17
C ASP A 202 -2.02 0.83 -5.40
N ASP A 203 -3.32 1.15 -5.33
CA ASP A 203 -3.97 1.86 -6.44
C ASP A 203 -5.33 2.42 -5.99
N ASP A 204 -5.38 3.70 -5.61
CA ASP A 204 -6.57 4.34 -5.10
C ASP A 204 -7.65 4.51 -6.18
N VAL A 205 -8.64 3.62 -6.14
CA VAL A 205 -9.80 3.63 -7.05
C VAL A 205 -11.11 3.99 -6.36
N GLY A 206 -11.09 4.16 -5.03
CA GLY A 206 -12.24 4.47 -4.21
C GLY A 206 -12.45 5.97 -3.97
N MET A 207 -13.69 6.32 -3.62
CA MET A 207 -14.15 7.61 -3.09
C MET A 207 -15.08 7.33 -1.90
N PRO A 208 -15.54 8.34 -1.13
CA PRO A 208 -16.39 8.10 0.05
C PRO A 208 -17.70 7.37 -0.20
N GLY A 209 -18.09 6.85 -1.21
CA GLY A 209 -19.35 6.12 -1.42
C GLY A 209 -19.48 5.48 -2.79
N THR A 210 -18.44 5.59 -3.58
CA THR A 210 -18.39 5.04 -4.94
C THR A 210 -16.95 4.83 -5.37
N MET A 211 -16.74 4.18 -6.50
CA MET A 211 -15.45 4.13 -7.16
C MET A 211 -15.27 5.34 -8.10
N ILE A 212 -14.03 5.79 -8.30
CA ILE A 212 -13.67 6.84 -9.26
C ILE A 212 -13.99 6.37 -10.68
N ILE A 213 -13.69 5.12 -10.98
CA ILE A 213 -13.99 4.45 -12.25
C ILE A 213 -14.97 3.31 -12.02
N GLY A 214 -15.89 3.09 -12.95
CA GLY A 214 -16.88 2.02 -12.81
C GLY A 214 -16.25 0.63 -12.78
N PRO A 215 -16.87 -0.36 -12.08
CA PRO A 215 -16.31 -1.71 -11.98
C PRO A 215 -16.09 -2.40 -13.34
N ALA A 216 -16.88 -2.08 -14.35
CA ALA A 216 -16.71 -2.62 -15.70
C ALA A 216 -15.40 -2.13 -16.34
N THR A 217 -15.14 -0.83 -16.27
CA THR A 217 -13.89 -0.22 -16.75
C THR A 217 -12.69 -0.76 -15.96
N TRP A 218 -12.83 -0.92 -14.64
CA TRP A 218 -11.76 -1.50 -13.83
C TRP A 218 -11.44 -2.95 -14.27
N ARG A 219 -12.46 -3.78 -14.53
CA ARG A 219 -12.28 -5.17 -15.01
C ARG A 219 -11.62 -5.23 -16.36
N GLU A 220 -11.91 -4.30 -17.25
CA GLU A 220 -11.32 -4.23 -18.58
C GLU A 220 -9.85 -3.79 -18.55
N PHE A 221 -9.55 -2.70 -17.85
CA PHE A 221 -8.26 -2.04 -17.94
C PHE A 221 -7.26 -2.45 -16.85
N PHE A 222 -7.70 -2.74 -15.63
CA PHE A 222 -6.83 -2.92 -14.46
C PHE A 222 -6.72 -4.37 -14.00
N LYS A 223 -7.83 -5.09 -13.86
CA LYS A 223 -7.83 -6.48 -13.38
C LYS A 223 -6.83 -7.40 -14.11
N PRO A 224 -6.74 -7.44 -15.45
CA PRO A 224 -5.81 -8.32 -16.14
C PRO A 224 -4.35 -8.00 -15.87
N ARG A 225 -4.02 -6.71 -15.68
CA ARG A 225 -2.67 -6.25 -15.39
C ARG A 225 -2.24 -6.59 -13.99
N LEU A 226 -3.10 -6.34 -13.00
CA LEU A 226 -2.89 -6.79 -11.62
C LEU A 226 -2.70 -8.31 -11.56
N ALA A 227 -3.52 -9.08 -12.27
CA ALA A 227 -3.37 -10.53 -12.36
C ALA A 227 -1.98 -10.93 -12.89
N THR A 228 -1.48 -10.24 -13.92
CA THR A 228 -0.15 -10.50 -14.50
C THR A 228 0.97 -10.20 -13.50
N ILE A 229 0.88 -9.09 -12.76
CA ILE A 229 1.85 -8.72 -11.71
C ILE A 229 1.88 -9.80 -10.61
N ILE A 230 0.71 -10.18 -10.11
CA ILE A 230 0.57 -11.20 -9.06
C ILE A 230 1.11 -12.56 -9.51
N GLN A 231 0.75 -13.01 -10.72
CA GLN A 231 1.20 -14.28 -11.27
C GLN A 231 2.71 -14.32 -11.46
N ALA A 232 3.32 -13.24 -11.94
CA ALA A 232 4.78 -13.16 -12.11
C ALA A 232 5.52 -13.26 -10.78
N ALA A 233 5.06 -12.55 -9.74
CA ALA A 233 5.64 -12.63 -8.41
C ALA A 233 5.50 -14.04 -7.81
N ARG A 234 4.32 -14.65 -7.93
CA ARG A 234 4.06 -16.02 -7.44
C ARG A 234 4.74 -17.12 -8.26
N ALA A 235 5.10 -16.88 -9.49
CA ALA A 235 5.94 -17.81 -10.24
C ALA A 235 7.33 -17.97 -9.62
N ILE A 236 7.79 -16.95 -8.88
CA ILE A 236 9.06 -16.95 -8.13
C ILE A 236 8.85 -17.46 -6.70
N GLN A 237 7.81 -16.98 -6.04
CA GLN A 237 7.48 -17.32 -4.65
C GLN A 237 6.01 -17.74 -4.56
N PRO A 238 5.68 -19.05 -4.70
CA PRO A 238 4.30 -19.54 -4.76
C PRO A 238 3.43 -19.16 -3.55
N ASP A 239 4.04 -19.09 -2.36
CA ASP A 239 3.35 -18.80 -1.09
C ASP A 239 3.30 -17.31 -0.76
N LEU A 240 3.62 -16.41 -1.70
CA LEU A 240 3.58 -14.96 -1.50
C LEU A 240 2.14 -14.50 -1.27
N ARG A 241 1.90 -13.79 -0.16
CA ARG A 241 0.60 -13.17 0.13
C ARG A 241 0.52 -11.81 -0.55
N ILE A 242 -0.65 -11.51 -1.08
CA ILE A 242 -0.91 -10.27 -1.81
C ILE A 242 -1.87 -9.42 -0.98
N LEU A 243 -1.41 -8.24 -0.62
CA LEU A 243 -2.21 -7.16 -0.06
C LEU A 243 -2.59 -6.21 -1.18
N TYR A 244 -3.85 -5.80 -1.28
CA TYR A 244 -4.28 -4.73 -2.18
C TYR A 244 -4.74 -3.54 -1.35
N HIS A 245 -4.14 -2.41 -1.61
CA HIS A 245 -4.51 -1.14 -1.00
C HIS A 245 -5.38 -0.30 -1.95
N SER A 246 -6.42 0.29 -1.42
CA SER A 246 -7.16 1.41 -2.00
C SER A 246 -7.92 2.12 -0.91
N ASP A 247 -7.76 3.41 -0.81
CA ASP A 247 -8.63 4.23 0.03
C ASP A 247 -10.08 4.28 -0.50
N GLY A 248 -11.02 4.60 0.40
CA GLY A 248 -12.42 4.80 0.07
C GLY A 248 -13.23 3.52 -0.17
N TYR A 249 -14.23 3.64 -1.05
CA TYR A 249 -15.17 2.58 -1.36
C TYR A 249 -14.79 1.81 -2.63
N PHE A 250 -14.40 0.55 -2.48
CA PHE A 250 -14.09 -0.36 -3.59
C PHE A 250 -14.72 -1.76 -3.45
N GLU A 251 -15.75 -1.89 -2.62
CA GLU A 251 -16.47 -3.17 -2.41
C GLU A 251 -16.86 -3.89 -3.72
N PRO A 252 -17.30 -3.20 -4.81
CA PRO A 252 -17.73 -3.87 -6.03
C PRO A 252 -16.67 -4.72 -6.75
N ILE A 253 -15.39 -4.51 -6.46
CA ILE A 253 -14.27 -5.25 -7.07
C ILE A 253 -13.60 -6.23 -6.12
N VAL A 254 -14.00 -6.32 -4.86
CA VAL A 254 -13.37 -7.21 -3.86
C VAL A 254 -13.40 -8.67 -4.31
N GLY A 255 -14.51 -9.14 -4.88
CA GLY A 255 -14.58 -10.50 -5.44
C GLY A 255 -13.61 -10.72 -6.60
N ASP A 256 -13.46 -9.73 -7.48
CA ASP A 256 -12.51 -9.77 -8.60
C ASP A 256 -11.05 -9.77 -8.10
N LEU A 257 -10.74 -9.03 -7.03
CA LEU A 257 -9.42 -9.03 -6.40
C LEU A 257 -9.07 -10.41 -5.84
N MET A 258 -10.02 -11.07 -5.18
CA MET A 258 -9.83 -12.46 -4.71
C MET A 258 -9.61 -13.44 -5.87
N GLU A 259 -10.33 -13.30 -6.98
CA GLU A 259 -10.17 -14.16 -8.17
C GLU A 259 -8.75 -14.09 -8.75
N ILE A 260 -8.12 -12.92 -8.73
CA ILE A 260 -6.75 -12.74 -9.23
C ILE A 260 -5.69 -13.06 -8.18
N GLY A 261 -6.10 -13.43 -6.95
CA GLY A 261 -5.21 -13.95 -5.93
C GLY A 261 -4.85 -13.00 -4.80
N VAL A 262 -5.60 -11.92 -4.60
CA VAL A 262 -5.44 -11.05 -3.42
C VAL A 262 -5.88 -11.82 -2.17
N ASN A 263 -5.04 -11.78 -1.12
CA ASN A 263 -5.27 -12.41 0.18
C ASN A 263 -5.85 -11.44 1.21
N ALA A 264 -5.48 -10.16 1.11
CA ALA A 264 -5.88 -9.13 2.06
C ALA A 264 -6.23 -7.82 1.35
N ILE A 265 -7.16 -7.07 1.92
CA ILE A 265 -7.50 -5.71 1.49
C ILE A 265 -7.17 -4.71 2.59
N ASN A 266 -6.65 -3.55 2.20
CA ASN A 266 -6.21 -2.45 3.06
C ASN A 266 -6.54 -1.09 2.41
N PRO A 267 -6.84 -0.06 3.18
CA PRO A 267 -7.39 -0.19 4.52
C PRO A 267 -8.88 -0.52 4.40
N LEU A 268 -9.39 -1.35 5.28
CA LEU A 268 -10.84 -1.40 5.39
C LEU A 268 -11.30 -0.20 6.23
N GLN A 269 -11.54 0.93 5.56
CA GLN A 269 -11.97 2.17 6.20
C GLN A 269 -13.43 2.06 6.66
N PRO A 270 -13.72 2.09 7.99
CA PRO A 270 -15.08 1.89 8.49
C PRO A 270 -16.05 3.01 8.09
N ASP A 271 -15.55 4.19 7.73
CA ASP A 271 -16.33 5.31 7.24
C ASP A 271 -16.84 5.11 5.79
N HIS A 272 -16.22 4.19 5.04
CA HIS A 272 -16.49 3.98 3.61
C HIS A 272 -17.00 2.58 3.28
N MET A 273 -16.56 1.55 4.04
CA MET A 273 -16.96 0.16 3.83
C MET A 273 -17.33 -0.53 5.14
N ASP A 274 -18.42 -1.31 5.12
CA ASP A 274 -18.88 -2.08 6.27
C ASP A 274 -18.05 -3.38 6.41
N ALA A 275 -17.13 -3.38 7.38
CA ALA A 275 -16.26 -4.52 7.66
C ALA A 275 -17.04 -5.80 8.01
N ALA A 276 -18.14 -5.69 8.74
CA ALA A 276 -18.96 -6.85 9.10
C ALA A 276 -19.66 -7.44 7.88
N ARG A 277 -20.13 -6.59 6.96
CA ARG A 277 -20.69 -7.00 5.67
C ARG A 277 -19.63 -7.71 4.81
N ILE A 278 -18.44 -7.14 4.67
CA ILE A 278 -17.33 -7.75 3.91
C ILE A 278 -16.95 -9.10 4.52
N ARG A 279 -16.80 -9.17 5.85
CA ARG A 279 -16.54 -10.44 6.56
C ARG A 279 -17.63 -11.47 6.29
N LYS A 280 -18.89 -11.08 6.30
CA LYS A 280 -20.02 -11.99 6.01
C LYS A 280 -20.01 -12.50 4.58
N LEU A 281 -19.64 -11.67 3.60
CA LEU A 281 -19.64 -12.02 2.17
C LEU A 281 -18.49 -12.94 1.80
N PHE A 282 -17.28 -12.66 2.29
CA PHE A 282 -16.06 -13.30 1.81
C PHE A 282 -15.43 -14.26 2.84
N GLY A 283 -15.87 -14.20 4.10
CA GLY A 283 -15.34 -15.05 5.19
C GLY A 283 -13.89 -14.67 5.55
N PRO A 284 -13.22 -15.51 6.37
CA PRO A 284 -11.86 -15.23 6.82
C PRO A 284 -10.79 -15.46 5.74
N ARG A 285 -11.12 -16.08 4.61
CA ARG A 285 -10.19 -16.29 3.49
C ARG A 285 -9.73 -14.99 2.85
N LEU A 286 -10.52 -13.91 2.99
CA LEU A 286 -10.10 -12.55 2.71
C LEU A 286 -9.70 -11.91 4.03
N ALA A 287 -8.42 -11.65 4.21
CA ALA A 287 -7.94 -10.94 5.39
C ALA A 287 -8.35 -9.46 5.29
N LEU A 288 -8.84 -8.94 6.43
CA LEU A 288 -9.19 -7.54 6.59
C LEU A 288 -8.04 -6.85 7.31
N TRP A 289 -7.31 -6.00 6.60
CA TRP A 289 -6.19 -5.24 7.13
C TRP A 289 -6.60 -3.77 7.29
N GLY A 290 -6.59 -3.25 8.51
CA GLY A 290 -7.11 -1.93 8.84
C GLY A 290 -8.18 -1.99 9.91
N THR A 291 -9.37 -1.50 9.60
CA THR A 291 -10.63 -1.54 10.38
C THR A 291 -10.75 -0.60 11.57
N VAL A 292 -9.67 0.03 12.03
CA VAL A 292 -9.73 1.06 13.10
C VAL A 292 -9.74 2.44 12.45
N GLY A 293 -10.83 3.19 12.62
CA GLY A 293 -11.07 4.44 11.91
C GLY A 293 -10.00 5.48 12.19
N HIS A 294 -9.51 6.15 11.16
CA HIS A 294 -8.53 7.22 11.27
C HIS A 294 -9.20 8.59 11.42
N GLN A 295 -10.02 8.96 10.44
CA GLN A 295 -10.61 10.30 10.33
C GLN A 295 -11.53 10.66 11.50
N THR A 296 -12.06 9.67 12.20
CA THR A 296 -12.98 9.85 13.33
C THR A 296 -12.37 9.41 14.67
N THR A 297 -11.40 8.50 14.65
CA THR A 297 -10.89 7.85 15.86
C THR A 297 -9.46 8.27 16.18
N PHE A 298 -8.48 7.99 15.32
CA PHE A 298 -7.06 8.19 15.67
C PHE A 298 -6.68 9.63 15.95
N SER A 299 -7.13 10.60 15.15
CA SER A 299 -6.75 12.00 15.29
C SER A 299 -7.52 12.70 16.41
N PHE A 300 -8.75 12.28 16.71
CA PHE A 300 -9.67 13.08 17.52
C PHE A 300 -10.21 12.39 18.78
N ALA A 301 -10.10 11.07 18.87
CA ALA A 301 -10.64 10.32 20.01
C ALA A 301 -9.66 10.30 21.18
N THR A 302 -10.15 9.86 22.34
CA THR A 302 -9.32 9.60 23.50
C THR A 302 -8.69 8.21 23.43
N PRO A 303 -7.57 7.93 24.12
CA PRO A 303 -6.98 6.60 24.25
C PRO A 303 -7.99 5.51 24.65
N ASP A 304 -8.91 5.82 25.57
CA ASP A 304 -9.97 4.88 25.98
C ASP A 304 -10.96 4.57 24.84
N ALA A 305 -11.25 5.53 23.98
CA ALA A 305 -12.11 5.30 22.81
C ALA A 305 -11.42 4.39 21.78
N ILE A 306 -10.11 4.59 21.55
CA ILE A 306 -9.28 3.71 20.72
C ILE A 306 -9.34 2.26 21.26
N ARG A 307 -9.11 2.06 22.55
CA ARG A 307 -9.17 0.74 23.18
C ARG A 307 -10.54 0.07 22.99
N ARG A 308 -11.63 0.82 23.18
CA ARG A 308 -12.99 0.30 22.94
C ARG A 308 -13.20 -0.09 21.48
N GLU A 309 -12.74 0.70 20.53
CA GLU A 309 -12.89 0.38 19.10
C GLU A 309 -12.10 -0.88 18.74
N VAL A 310 -10.84 -1.00 19.15
CA VAL A 310 -10.03 -2.22 18.93
C VAL A 310 -10.77 -3.45 19.45
N ARG A 311 -11.25 -3.41 20.70
CA ARG A 311 -12.02 -4.52 21.28
C ARG A 311 -13.28 -4.83 20.47
N GLN A 312 -14.05 -3.82 20.09
CA GLN A 312 -15.28 -3.99 19.30
C GLN A 312 -14.97 -4.60 17.92
N ARG A 313 -13.86 -4.22 17.26
CA ARG A 313 -13.48 -4.80 15.96
C ARG A 313 -13.19 -6.29 16.10
N ILE A 314 -12.44 -6.70 17.12
CA ILE A 314 -12.14 -8.12 17.40
C ILE A 314 -13.43 -8.89 17.71
N GLU A 315 -14.29 -8.37 18.58
CA GLU A 315 -15.57 -9.01 18.93
C GLU A 315 -16.51 -9.16 17.71
N THR A 316 -16.51 -8.19 16.81
CA THR A 316 -17.42 -8.18 15.64
C THR A 316 -16.88 -9.02 14.48
N LEU A 317 -15.58 -8.97 14.21
CA LEU A 317 -14.98 -9.56 13.01
C LEU A 317 -14.35 -10.93 13.25
N GLY A 318 -14.12 -11.30 14.52
CA GLY A 318 -13.35 -12.48 14.90
C GLY A 318 -11.85 -12.29 14.68
N ARG A 319 -11.05 -13.26 15.14
CA ARG A 319 -9.59 -13.23 15.01
C ARG A 319 -9.09 -13.78 13.67
N ALA A 320 -9.81 -14.73 13.09
CA ALA A 320 -9.42 -15.35 11.83
C ALA A 320 -9.48 -14.36 10.66
N GLY A 321 -8.38 -14.22 9.93
CA GLY A 321 -8.30 -13.33 8.79
C GLY A 321 -8.41 -11.83 9.16
N LEU A 322 -8.01 -11.43 10.37
CA LEU A 322 -7.98 -10.04 10.80
C LEU A 322 -6.56 -9.58 11.08
N VAL A 323 -6.17 -8.45 10.53
CA VAL A 323 -4.93 -7.72 10.85
C VAL A 323 -5.35 -6.32 11.28
N LEU A 324 -5.18 -6.00 12.56
CA LEU A 324 -5.52 -4.69 13.06
C LEU A 324 -4.46 -3.67 12.65
N CYS A 325 -4.92 -2.59 12.06
CA CYS A 325 -4.12 -1.48 11.59
C CYS A 325 -4.97 -0.21 11.65
N PRO A 326 -4.39 0.97 11.86
CA PRO A 326 -5.05 2.22 11.54
C PRO A 326 -5.49 2.23 10.09
N ALA A 327 -6.68 2.76 9.81
CA ALA A 327 -7.24 2.76 8.45
C ALA A 327 -6.82 4.00 7.64
N TYR A 328 -5.63 4.52 7.90
CA TYR A 328 -4.95 5.61 7.19
C TYR A 328 -3.51 5.79 7.72
N ASP A 329 -2.77 6.76 7.17
CA ASP A 329 -1.38 7.06 7.51
C ASP A 329 -1.23 7.50 8.96
N ILE A 330 -0.43 6.76 9.72
CA ILE A 330 -0.23 6.99 11.15
C ILE A 330 0.85 8.03 11.45
N ASP A 331 1.67 8.36 10.48
CA ASP A 331 2.75 9.34 10.58
C ASP A 331 2.31 10.78 10.29
N GLU A 332 1.00 11.00 10.13
CA GLU A 332 0.43 12.33 10.04
C GLU A 332 0.66 13.14 11.32
N PRO A 333 1.02 14.44 11.21
CA PRO A 333 1.50 15.25 12.34
C PRO A 333 0.45 15.51 13.42
N ASP A 334 -0.81 15.30 13.15
CA ASP A 334 -1.94 15.54 14.05
C ASP A 334 -2.38 14.31 14.85
N ILE A 335 -1.72 13.15 14.66
CA ILE A 335 -2.02 11.95 15.44
C ILE A 335 -1.24 11.98 16.77
N PRO A 336 -1.94 12.04 17.92
CA PRO A 336 -1.28 11.99 19.22
C PRO A 336 -0.60 10.64 19.47
N TRP A 337 0.63 10.64 19.95
CA TRP A 337 1.34 9.41 20.32
C TRP A 337 0.54 8.55 21.30
N GLU A 338 -0.18 9.16 22.23
CA GLU A 338 -1.01 8.46 23.22
C GLU A 338 -2.07 7.59 22.57
N ASN A 339 -2.58 7.99 21.42
CA ASN A 339 -3.55 7.20 20.64
C ASN A 339 -2.87 6.02 19.94
N ILE A 340 -1.68 6.21 19.38
CA ILE A 340 -0.87 5.13 18.81
C ILE A 340 -0.53 4.10 19.90
N ALA A 341 -0.05 4.56 21.05
CA ALA A 341 0.28 3.69 22.19
C ALA A 341 -0.94 2.91 22.68
N ALA A 342 -2.09 3.57 22.83
CA ALA A 342 -3.34 2.92 23.24
C ALA A 342 -3.80 1.85 22.25
N PHE A 343 -3.65 2.09 20.95
CA PHE A 343 -3.95 1.10 19.90
C PHE A 343 -3.04 -0.13 20.03
N LEU A 344 -1.72 0.07 20.05
CA LEU A 344 -0.73 -1.01 20.14
C LEU A 344 -0.96 -1.90 21.38
N GLU A 345 -1.19 -1.26 22.53
CA GLU A 345 -1.46 -1.96 23.80
C GLU A 345 -2.80 -2.69 23.76
N ALA A 346 -3.86 -2.08 23.20
CA ALA A 346 -5.17 -2.69 23.10
C ALA A 346 -5.16 -3.94 22.19
N VAL A 347 -4.43 -3.89 21.05
CA VAL A 347 -4.28 -5.07 20.20
C VAL A 347 -3.57 -6.20 20.96
N LYS A 348 -2.56 -5.89 21.77
CA LYS A 348 -1.87 -6.88 22.59
C LYS A 348 -2.76 -7.46 23.70
N GLU A 349 -3.62 -6.63 24.29
CA GLU A 349 -4.50 -7.02 25.41
C GLU A 349 -5.70 -7.85 24.94
N TYR A 350 -6.37 -7.45 23.87
CA TYR A 350 -7.64 -8.05 23.41
C TYR A 350 -7.48 -9.01 22.23
N GLY A 351 -6.40 -8.86 21.46
CA GLY A 351 -6.07 -9.70 20.29
C GLY A 351 -5.70 -11.11 20.68
#